data_252d0cf720f51c343626e4b80fcab39a
#
_entry.id   252d0cf720f51c343626e4b80fcab39a
#
_cell.length_a   1.000
_cell.length_b   1.000
_cell.length_c   1.000
_cell.angle_alpha   90.00
_cell.angle_beta   90.00
_cell.angle_gamma   90.00
#
_symmetry.space_group_name_H-M   'P 1'
#
loop_
_entity.id
_entity.type
_entity.pdbx_description
1 polymer ?
#
loop_
_entity_poly.entity_id
_entity_poly.type
_entity_poly.pdbx_seq_one_letter_code
_entity_poly.pdbx_strand_id
1 'polypeptide(L)'
;MISKEWHKEALSLRDKGFSGRAVANIIGKSKSQVNDFFKALFDVKQVEEVEKKGPRVLVLDIETKYMTLQGFGLFNQNFSVDQIEEDISLLSFAAKWIEDDEVMYYDVSEHTELELLEKLHSLLDEAHFIIAHNGRRFDMKKIRSFMITYGLPPHSPVRVLDTLEICKKEFGFSSNKLIALTRKLCKTEKSDHGKFAGFMLWKEFCKGNPEAIREMRDYNIIDVVSLQELYELVAPWSTTLPVFEVYEDEVSDMSGWVKEGFVYSNLGKYDQYRNLKTGQYRRGHKNLLSKEKKESLLRNIV
;
A
#
# COMPACT_ATOMS: atom_id res chain seq x y z
N MET A 1 -13.68 -23.87 -17.07
CA MET A 1 -14.30 -24.85 -17.99
C MET A 1 -13.62 -24.80 -19.37
N ILE A 2 -12.43 -25.38 -19.50
CA ILE A 2 -11.76 -25.58 -20.81
C ILE A 2 -11.99 -27.06 -21.16
N SER A 3 -13.15 -27.37 -21.75
CA SER A 3 -13.54 -28.75 -22.01
C SER A 3 -13.51 -29.16 -23.48
N LYS A 4 -13.22 -28.24 -24.39
CA LYS A 4 -13.16 -28.50 -25.82
C LYS A 4 -11.76 -28.25 -26.38
N GLU A 5 -11.31 -29.12 -27.25
CA GLU A 5 -9.94 -29.12 -27.83
C GLU A 5 -9.56 -27.78 -28.48
N TRP A 6 -10.49 -27.13 -29.17
CA TRP A 6 -10.28 -25.84 -29.82
C TRP A 6 -10.16 -24.65 -28.85
N HIS A 7 -10.56 -24.76 -27.59
CA HIS A 7 -10.46 -23.69 -26.61
C HIS A 7 -9.00 -23.30 -26.30
N LYS A 8 -8.09 -24.30 -26.21
CA LYS A 8 -6.67 -24.05 -25.96
C LYS A 8 -6.01 -23.34 -27.13
N GLU A 9 -6.36 -23.74 -28.35
CA GLU A 9 -5.86 -23.12 -29.57
C GLU A 9 -6.38 -21.69 -29.72
N ALA A 10 -7.65 -21.45 -29.44
CA ALA A 10 -8.25 -20.11 -29.47
C ALA A 10 -7.56 -19.15 -28.48
N LEU A 11 -7.19 -19.58 -27.29
CA LEU A 11 -6.44 -18.79 -26.31
C LEU A 11 -5.05 -18.46 -26.82
N SER A 12 -4.29 -19.46 -27.29
CA SER A 12 -2.96 -19.25 -27.83
C SER A 12 -2.94 -18.25 -29.00
N LEU A 13 -3.95 -18.29 -29.86
CA LEU A 13 -4.07 -17.31 -30.95
C LEU A 13 -4.45 -15.92 -30.46
N ARG A 14 -5.26 -15.82 -29.40
CA ARG A 14 -5.62 -14.55 -28.76
C ARG A 14 -4.43 -13.89 -28.09
N ASP A 15 -3.61 -14.65 -27.37
CA ASP A 15 -2.38 -14.19 -26.73
C ASP A 15 -1.33 -13.67 -27.76
N LYS A 16 -1.38 -14.23 -28.99
CA LYS A 16 -0.59 -13.73 -30.12
C LYS A 16 -1.18 -12.49 -30.80
N GLY A 17 -2.25 -11.89 -30.25
CA GLY A 17 -2.84 -10.66 -30.75
C GLY A 17 -3.88 -10.82 -31.86
N PHE A 18 -4.32 -12.05 -32.22
CA PHE A 18 -5.32 -12.24 -33.26
C PHE A 18 -6.72 -11.77 -32.80
N SER A 19 -7.45 -11.09 -33.70
CA SER A 19 -8.84 -10.70 -33.46
C SER A 19 -9.76 -11.92 -33.35
N GLY A 20 -10.89 -11.82 -32.65
CA GLY A 20 -11.86 -12.92 -32.53
C GLY A 20 -12.38 -13.47 -33.88
N ARG A 21 -12.44 -12.61 -34.93
CA ARG A 21 -12.76 -13.03 -36.30
C ARG A 21 -11.64 -13.85 -36.93
N ALA A 22 -10.39 -13.43 -36.75
CA ALA A 22 -9.22 -14.15 -37.27
C ALA A 22 -9.07 -15.51 -36.57
N VAL A 23 -9.26 -15.57 -35.26
CA VAL A 23 -9.28 -16.82 -34.49
C VAL A 23 -10.36 -17.75 -35.00
N ALA A 24 -11.59 -17.27 -35.18
CA ALA A 24 -12.71 -18.07 -35.69
C ALA A 24 -12.40 -18.71 -37.07
N ASN A 25 -11.79 -17.96 -37.96
CA ASN A 25 -11.39 -18.46 -39.28
C ASN A 25 -10.30 -19.53 -39.20
N ILE A 26 -9.29 -19.34 -38.34
CA ILE A 26 -8.18 -20.29 -38.19
C ILE A 26 -8.65 -21.62 -37.60
N ILE A 27 -9.46 -21.55 -36.56
CA ILE A 27 -9.94 -22.77 -35.85
C ILE A 27 -11.22 -23.39 -36.48
N GLY A 28 -11.75 -22.83 -37.57
CA GLY A 28 -12.92 -23.35 -38.26
C GLY A 28 -14.22 -23.28 -37.44
N LYS A 29 -14.39 -22.27 -36.61
CA LYS A 29 -15.57 -22.05 -35.77
C LYS A 29 -16.33 -20.78 -36.19
N SER A 30 -17.58 -20.66 -35.82
CA SER A 30 -18.32 -19.42 -36.05
C SER A 30 -17.79 -18.30 -35.15
N LYS A 31 -17.82 -17.05 -35.66
CA LYS A 31 -17.46 -15.86 -34.91
C LYS A 31 -18.23 -15.74 -33.57
N SER A 32 -19.50 -16.12 -33.58
CA SER A 32 -20.36 -16.13 -32.39
C SER A 32 -19.80 -17.09 -31.33
N GLN A 33 -19.54 -18.35 -31.72
CA GLN A 33 -18.99 -19.36 -30.78
C GLN A 33 -17.68 -18.93 -30.15
N VAL A 34 -16.76 -18.28 -30.91
CA VAL A 34 -15.49 -17.80 -30.42
C VAL A 34 -15.68 -16.59 -29.51
N ASN A 35 -16.56 -15.67 -29.88
CA ASN A 35 -16.84 -14.50 -29.04
C ASN A 35 -17.57 -14.89 -27.74
N ASP A 36 -18.52 -15.83 -27.80
CA ASP A 36 -19.22 -16.34 -26.60
C ASP A 36 -18.24 -17.05 -25.64
N PHE A 37 -17.30 -17.81 -26.21
CA PHE A 37 -16.21 -18.41 -25.43
C PHE A 37 -15.32 -17.36 -24.75
N PHE A 38 -14.87 -16.35 -25.49
CA PHE A 38 -14.05 -15.26 -24.90
C PHE A 38 -14.85 -14.41 -23.90
N LYS A 39 -16.13 -14.17 -24.17
CA LYS A 39 -17.02 -13.48 -23.24
C LYS A 39 -17.19 -14.27 -21.94
N ALA A 40 -17.46 -15.57 -22.03
CA ALA A 40 -17.58 -16.44 -20.87
C ALA A 40 -16.28 -16.50 -20.06
N LEU A 41 -15.11 -16.49 -20.70
CA LEU A 41 -13.82 -16.42 -20.03
C LEU A 41 -13.57 -15.06 -19.36
N PHE A 42 -14.00 -13.98 -20.01
CA PHE A 42 -13.91 -12.64 -19.46
C PHE A 42 -14.84 -12.50 -18.23
N ASP A 43 -16.07 -12.99 -18.35
CA ASP A 43 -17.04 -13.02 -17.25
C ASP A 43 -16.55 -13.90 -16.08
N VAL A 44 -15.92 -15.06 -16.36
CA VAL A 44 -15.28 -15.91 -15.33
C VAL A 44 -14.08 -15.23 -14.69
N LYS A 45 -13.20 -14.56 -15.49
CA LYS A 45 -12.10 -13.78 -14.91
C LYS A 45 -12.60 -12.61 -14.08
N GLN A 46 -13.64 -11.90 -14.50
CA GLN A 46 -14.26 -10.87 -13.67
C GLN A 46 -14.90 -11.44 -12.39
N VAL A 47 -15.48 -12.64 -12.43
CA VAL A 47 -16.06 -13.29 -11.25
C VAL A 47 -14.95 -13.81 -10.31
N GLU A 48 -13.81 -14.27 -10.82
CA GLU A 48 -12.65 -14.65 -9.99
C GLU A 48 -11.91 -13.44 -9.41
N GLU A 49 -11.95 -12.26 -10.06
CA GLU A 49 -11.42 -11.00 -9.52
C GLU A 49 -12.38 -10.31 -8.52
N VAL A 50 -13.65 -10.68 -8.48
CA VAL A 50 -14.69 -9.99 -7.66
C VAL A 50 -14.86 -10.57 -6.24
N GLU A 51 -14.12 -11.60 -5.82
CA GLU A 51 -14.26 -12.15 -4.46
C GLU A 51 -13.08 -11.87 -3.51
N LYS A 52 -12.41 -10.72 -3.58
CA LYS A 52 -11.71 -10.18 -2.40
C LYS A 52 -12.65 -9.17 -1.73
N LYS A 53 -13.46 -9.66 -0.80
CA LYS A 53 -14.34 -8.83 0.04
C LYS A 53 -13.47 -7.91 0.89
N GLY A 54 -13.74 -6.61 0.83
CA GLY A 54 -13.05 -5.60 1.62
C GLY A 54 -12.11 -4.68 0.84
N PRO A 55 -11.55 -3.67 1.50
CA PRO A 55 -10.65 -2.72 0.84
C PRO A 55 -9.29 -3.35 0.55
N ARG A 56 -8.74 -3.08 -0.62
CA ARG A 56 -7.37 -3.45 -0.97
C ARG A 56 -6.38 -2.56 -0.22
N VAL A 57 -5.59 -3.16 0.65
CA VAL A 57 -4.61 -2.44 1.49
C VAL A 57 -3.20 -2.89 1.14
N LEU A 58 -2.38 -1.97 0.64
CA LEU A 58 -0.99 -2.22 0.25
C LEU A 58 -0.05 -1.72 1.34
N VAL A 59 0.83 -2.56 1.85
CA VAL A 59 1.99 -2.16 2.65
C VAL A 59 3.12 -1.85 1.68
N LEU A 60 3.73 -0.67 1.77
CA LEU A 60 4.69 -0.17 0.78
C LEU A 60 5.85 0.54 1.45
N ASP A 61 7.05 0.27 0.94
CA ASP A 61 8.28 0.98 1.27
C ASP A 61 9.15 1.11 0.02
N ILE A 62 9.75 2.29 -0.20
CA ILE A 62 10.62 2.55 -1.35
C ILE A 62 12.03 2.94 -0.90
N GLU A 63 13.02 2.55 -1.71
CA GLU A 63 14.37 3.05 -1.58
C GLU A 63 14.74 3.94 -2.76
N THR A 64 15.47 5.01 -2.48
CA THR A 64 15.89 5.96 -3.51
C THR A 64 17.40 5.99 -3.66
N LYS A 65 17.87 6.18 -4.89
CA LYS A 65 19.26 6.53 -5.15
C LYS A 65 19.56 7.86 -4.49
N TYR A 66 20.77 8.00 -3.99
CA TYR A 66 21.27 9.26 -3.47
C TYR A 66 21.56 10.25 -4.61
N MET A 67 21.51 11.54 -4.30
CA MET A 67 21.91 12.62 -5.20
C MET A 67 23.44 12.70 -5.26
N THR A 68 24.02 12.88 -6.43
CA THR A 68 25.45 13.18 -6.61
C THR A 68 25.61 14.67 -6.87
N LEU A 69 26.47 15.31 -6.08
CA LEU A 69 26.69 16.75 -6.10
C LEU A 69 28.18 17.09 -6.26
N GLN A 70 28.47 18.14 -7.01
CA GLN A 70 29.80 18.73 -7.09
C GLN A 70 29.90 19.90 -6.12
N GLY A 71 30.88 19.86 -5.21
CA GLY A 71 31.06 20.87 -4.19
C GLY A 71 32.51 21.14 -3.87
N PHE A 72 32.80 22.32 -3.34
CA PHE A 72 34.16 22.77 -2.98
C PHE A 72 34.57 22.40 -1.56
N GLY A 73 33.67 21.86 -0.73
CA GLY A 73 33.96 21.50 0.66
C GLY A 73 32.84 20.66 1.28
N LEU A 74 33.05 20.27 2.58
CA LEU A 74 32.08 19.41 3.31
C LEU A 74 31.15 20.21 4.23
N PHE A 75 31.55 21.38 4.69
CA PHE A 75 30.80 22.12 5.71
C PHE A 75 30.34 23.47 5.17
N ASN A 76 29.20 23.96 5.68
CA ASN A 76 28.62 25.27 5.35
C ASN A 76 28.39 25.47 3.85
N GLN A 77 28.04 24.41 3.13
CA GLN A 77 27.74 24.46 1.70
C GLN A 77 26.23 24.56 1.47
N ASN A 78 25.85 25.53 0.62
CA ASN A 78 24.54 25.55 -0.03
C ASN A 78 24.80 25.17 -1.48
N PHE A 79 24.20 24.07 -1.92
CA PHE A 79 24.31 23.59 -3.30
C PHE A 79 23.22 24.23 -4.16
N SER A 80 23.60 24.68 -5.34
CA SER A 80 22.66 25.14 -6.38
C SER A 80 22.30 23.98 -7.32
N VAL A 81 21.21 24.13 -8.08
CA VAL A 81 20.68 23.07 -8.97
C VAL A 81 21.72 22.67 -10.03
N ASP A 82 22.52 23.61 -10.51
CA ASP A 82 23.60 23.39 -11.49
C ASP A 82 24.79 22.59 -10.93
N GLN A 83 24.86 22.36 -9.62
CA GLN A 83 25.85 21.49 -9.01
C GLN A 83 25.38 20.02 -8.88
N ILE A 84 24.14 19.73 -9.28
CA ILE A 84 23.61 18.36 -9.29
C ILE A 84 24.17 17.65 -10.51
N GLU A 85 24.97 16.61 -10.29
CA GLU A 85 25.49 15.73 -11.34
C GLU A 85 24.47 14.63 -11.66
N GLU A 86 23.90 14.02 -10.62
CA GLU A 86 22.84 13.03 -10.73
C GLU A 86 21.75 13.31 -9.67
N ASP A 87 20.52 13.41 -10.09
CA ASP A 87 19.39 13.61 -9.17
C ASP A 87 18.94 12.30 -8.53
N ILE A 88 18.08 12.43 -7.52
CA ILE A 88 17.46 11.31 -6.82
C ILE A 88 16.55 10.55 -7.81
N SER A 89 16.65 9.23 -7.83
CA SER A 89 15.81 8.33 -8.62
C SER A 89 15.29 7.16 -7.78
N LEU A 90 14.31 6.41 -8.27
CA LEU A 90 13.84 5.20 -7.61
C LEU A 90 14.90 4.10 -7.74
N LEU A 91 15.25 3.48 -6.63
CA LEU A 91 16.21 2.38 -6.58
C LEU A 91 15.54 1.02 -6.51
N SER A 92 14.65 0.88 -5.55
CA SER A 92 13.84 -0.33 -5.35
C SER A 92 12.53 0.02 -4.64
N PHE A 93 11.62 -0.94 -4.64
CA PHE A 93 10.49 -0.94 -3.74
C PHE A 93 10.14 -2.36 -3.30
N ALA A 94 9.63 -2.47 -2.09
CA ALA A 94 8.96 -3.66 -1.60
C ALA A 94 7.50 -3.33 -1.32
N ALA A 95 6.60 -4.23 -1.69
CA ALA A 95 5.18 -4.07 -1.47
C ALA A 95 4.52 -5.40 -1.13
N LYS A 96 3.46 -5.36 -0.31
CA LYS A 96 2.71 -6.54 0.11
C LYS A 96 1.24 -6.18 0.27
N TRP A 97 0.34 -6.98 -0.26
CA TRP A 97 -1.06 -6.88 0.15
C TRP A 97 -1.20 -7.39 1.59
N ILE A 98 -1.96 -6.68 2.42
CA ILE A 98 -2.04 -7.00 3.85
C ILE A 98 -2.54 -8.42 4.13
N GLU A 99 -3.37 -8.96 3.22
CA GLU A 99 -3.93 -10.31 3.32
C GLU A 99 -3.02 -11.41 2.75
N ASP A 100 -2.02 -11.05 1.95
CA ASP A 100 -1.13 -12.01 1.30
C ASP A 100 0.13 -12.22 2.16
N ASP A 101 0.76 -13.39 2.07
CA ASP A 101 2.01 -13.67 2.77
C ASP A 101 3.24 -13.26 1.94
N GLU A 102 3.09 -13.16 0.62
CA GLU A 102 4.16 -12.87 -0.31
C GLU A 102 4.48 -11.37 -0.36
N VAL A 103 5.76 -11.04 -0.29
CA VAL A 103 6.29 -9.68 -0.50
C VAL A 103 6.82 -9.57 -1.91
N MET A 104 6.27 -8.66 -2.68
CA MET A 104 6.78 -8.25 -3.99
C MET A 104 7.99 -7.35 -3.79
N TYR A 105 9.09 -7.63 -4.50
CA TYR A 105 10.28 -6.79 -4.52
C TYR A 105 10.77 -6.58 -5.93
N TYR A 106 11.11 -5.34 -6.26
CA TYR A 106 11.66 -4.95 -7.57
C TYR A 106 12.73 -3.88 -7.38
N ASP A 107 13.80 -3.96 -8.19
CA ASP A 107 14.90 -3.00 -8.17
C ASP A 107 15.49 -2.72 -9.56
N VAL A 108 16.34 -1.68 -9.64
CA VAL A 108 16.97 -1.26 -10.89
C VAL A 108 18.14 -2.16 -11.35
N SER A 109 18.49 -3.20 -10.62
CA SER A 109 19.47 -4.18 -11.09
C SER A 109 18.89 -5.15 -12.14
N GLU A 110 17.57 -5.38 -12.09
CA GLU A 110 16.85 -6.28 -12.97
C GLU A 110 15.86 -5.55 -13.91
N HIS A 111 15.48 -4.31 -13.58
CA HIS A 111 14.47 -3.53 -14.28
C HIS A 111 14.95 -2.10 -14.54
N THR A 112 14.39 -1.44 -15.53
CA THR A 112 14.53 0.01 -15.69
C THR A 112 13.68 0.75 -14.64
N GLU A 113 14.03 1.99 -14.31
CA GLU A 113 13.24 2.81 -13.39
C GLU A 113 11.79 3.00 -13.87
N LEU A 114 11.59 3.14 -15.19
CA LEU A 114 10.24 3.25 -15.78
C LEU A 114 9.42 1.98 -15.53
N GLU A 115 9.98 0.80 -15.73
CA GLU A 115 9.29 -0.47 -15.46
C GLU A 115 8.92 -0.61 -13.97
N LEU A 116 9.78 -0.14 -13.06
CA LEU A 116 9.45 -0.09 -11.63
C LEU A 116 8.25 0.83 -11.37
N LEU A 117 8.24 2.01 -11.98
CA LEU A 117 7.18 3.00 -11.84
C LEU A 117 5.85 2.51 -12.43
N GLU A 118 5.88 1.80 -13.56
CA GLU A 118 4.69 1.19 -14.16
C GLU A 118 4.10 0.10 -13.25
N LYS A 119 4.94 -0.74 -12.63
CA LYS A 119 4.52 -1.72 -11.63
C LYS A 119 3.90 -1.04 -10.40
N LEU A 120 4.56 -0.01 -9.86
CA LEU A 120 4.02 0.78 -8.76
C LEU A 120 2.70 1.45 -9.12
N HIS A 121 2.58 2.01 -10.32
CA HIS A 121 1.36 2.64 -10.80
C HIS A 121 0.20 1.65 -10.78
N SER A 122 0.42 0.44 -11.32
CA SER A 122 -0.60 -0.62 -11.30
C SER A 122 -1.02 -1.02 -9.90
N LEU A 123 -0.07 -1.17 -8.97
CA LEU A 123 -0.37 -1.48 -7.56
C LEU A 123 -1.15 -0.35 -6.87
N LEU A 124 -0.80 0.91 -7.17
CA LEU A 124 -1.50 2.08 -6.62
C LEU A 124 -2.91 2.23 -7.19
N ASP A 125 -3.14 1.83 -8.45
CA ASP A 125 -4.47 1.84 -9.06
C ASP A 125 -5.41 0.79 -8.46
N GLU A 126 -4.87 -0.33 -8.00
CA GLU A 126 -5.64 -1.35 -7.29
C GLU A 126 -5.87 -1.02 -5.80
N ALA A 127 -4.98 -0.22 -5.20
CA ALA A 127 -5.01 0.03 -3.77
C ALA A 127 -6.09 1.06 -3.38
N HIS A 128 -6.84 0.79 -2.33
CA HIS A 128 -7.67 1.79 -1.65
C HIS A 128 -6.89 2.49 -0.54
N PHE A 129 -6.01 1.75 0.13
CA PHE A 129 -5.16 2.23 1.22
C PHE A 129 -3.72 1.79 1.05
N ILE A 130 -2.82 2.64 1.52
CA ILE A 130 -1.39 2.34 1.62
C ILE A 130 -0.97 2.48 3.07
N ILE A 131 -0.34 1.44 3.62
CA ILE A 131 0.37 1.49 4.89
C ILE A 131 1.82 1.82 4.58
N ALA A 132 2.33 2.90 5.18
CA ALA A 132 3.71 3.33 5.05
C ALA A 132 4.20 4.02 6.34
N HIS A 133 5.50 4.16 6.50
CA HIS A 133 6.09 4.89 7.62
C HIS A 133 6.70 6.23 7.15
N ASN A 134 6.05 7.34 7.43
CA ASN A 134 6.33 8.67 6.83
C ASN A 134 5.97 8.75 5.33
N GLY A 135 5.15 7.81 4.86
CA GLY A 135 4.83 7.62 3.45
C GLY A 135 4.14 8.81 2.81
N ARG A 136 3.29 9.52 3.57
CA ARG A 136 2.62 10.73 3.09
C ARG A 136 3.60 11.84 2.73
N ARG A 137 4.69 11.98 3.47
CA ARG A 137 5.68 13.04 3.28
C ARG A 137 6.85 12.63 2.41
N PHE A 138 7.19 11.35 2.36
CA PHE A 138 8.33 10.82 1.63
C PHE A 138 7.89 9.97 0.43
N ASP A 139 7.50 8.71 0.64
CA ASP A 139 7.27 7.72 -0.43
C ASP A 139 6.32 8.24 -1.51
N MET A 140 5.12 8.67 -1.13
CA MET A 140 4.10 9.10 -2.09
C MET A 140 4.49 10.37 -2.86
N LYS A 141 5.27 11.26 -2.24
CA LYS A 141 5.78 12.44 -2.95
C LYS A 141 6.86 12.06 -3.94
N LYS A 142 7.79 11.18 -3.56
CA LYS A 142 8.86 10.71 -4.44
C LYS A 142 8.29 9.93 -5.63
N ILE A 143 7.41 8.97 -5.37
CA ILE A 143 6.74 8.18 -6.41
C ILE A 143 6.05 9.10 -7.43
N ARG A 144 5.25 10.06 -6.97
CA ARG A 144 4.56 11.00 -7.87
C ARG A 144 5.52 11.90 -8.65
N SER A 145 6.62 12.34 -8.03
CA SER A 145 7.64 13.11 -8.72
C SER A 145 8.31 12.30 -9.83
N PHE A 146 8.64 11.05 -9.56
CA PHE A 146 9.22 10.16 -10.57
C PHE A 146 8.21 9.84 -11.68
N MET A 147 6.96 9.51 -11.34
CA MET A 147 5.91 9.22 -12.33
C MET A 147 5.69 10.40 -13.30
N ILE A 148 5.56 11.63 -12.80
CA ILE A 148 5.37 12.80 -13.67
C ILE A 148 6.60 13.09 -14.52
N THR A 149 7.81 12.84 -14.03
CA THR A 149 9.06 13.00 -14.77
C THR A 149 9.12 12.03 -15.96
N TYR A 150 8.60 10.81 -15.80
CA TYR A 150 8.49 9.81 -16.87
C TYR A 150 7.22 9.92 -17.72
N GLY A 151 6.37 10.93 -17.46
CA GLY A 151 5.14 11.16 -18.23
C GLY A 151 4.01 10.17 -17.91
N LEU A 152 4.08 9.44 -16.82
CA LEU A 152 2.99 8.58 -16.37
C LEU A 152 1.81 9.42 -15.88
N PRO A 153 0.56 8.98 -16.13
CA PRO A 153 -0.62 9.67 -15.63
C PRO A 153 -0.70 9.58 -14.10
N PRO A 154 -1.53 10.41 -13.44
CA PRO A 154 -1.83 10.23 -12.02
C PRO A 154 -2.44 8.84 -11.76
N HIS A 155 -1.96 8.16 -10.71
CA HIS A 155 -2.58 6.95 -10.21
C HIS A 155 -3.94 7.24 -9.54
N SER A 156 -4.76 6.20 -9.35
CA SER A 156 -6.03 6.27 -8.62
C SER A 156 -5.86 6.90 -7.22
N PRO A 157 -6.89 7.60 -6.71
CA PRO A 157 -6.81 8.17 -5.36
C PRO A 157 -6.64 7.08 -4.30
N VAL A 158 -5.57 7.17 -3.52
CA VAL A 158 -5.29 6.25 -2.40
C VAL A 158 -5.20 7.04 -1.09
N ARG A 159 -5.61 6.41 0.01
CA ARG A 159 -5.47 6.97 1.34
C ARG A 159 -4.28 6.35 2.07
N VAL A 160 -3.35 7.19 2.53
CA VAL A 160 -2.16 6.73 3.27
C VAL A 160 -2.49 6.58 4.76
N LEU A 161 -2.24 5.40 5.30
CA LEU A 161 -2.30 5.03 6.71
C LEU A 161 -0.87 5.10 7.26
N ASP A 162 -0.47 6.28 7.71
CA ASP A 162 0.92 6.58 8.06
C ASP A 162 1.22 6.22 9.51
N THR A 163 2.00 5.16 9.73
CA THR A 163 2.35 4.67 11.07
C THR A 163 3.18 5.68 11.87
N LEU A 164 3.98 6.53 11.22
CA LEU A 164 4.69 7.62 11.89
C LEU A 164 3.74 8.67 12.46
N GLU A 165 2.71 9.04 11.69
CA GLU A 165 1.70 10.00 12.15
C GLU A 165 0.87 9.42 13.32
N ILE A 166 0.49 8.13 13.24
CA ILE A 166 -0.19 7.44 14.34
C ILE A 166 0.70 7.44 15.59
N CYS A 167 1.95 7.01 15.46
CA CYS A 167 2.86 6.93 16.60
C CYS A 167 3.11 8.28 17.25
N LYS A 168 3.30 9.34 16.48
CA LYS A 168 3.49 10.70 17.01
C LYS A 168 2.25 11.27 17.69
N LYS A 169 1.07 10.89 17.22
CA LYS A 169 -0.19 11.43 17.75
C LYS A 169 -0.62 10.71 19.02
N GLU A 170 -0.51 9.38 19.05
CA GLU A 170 -1.13 8.57 20.11
C GLU A 170 -0.12 8.18 21.21
N PHE A 171 1.21 8.27 20.94
CA PHE A 171 2.24 7.78 21.88
C PHE A 171 3.37 8.78 22.10
N GLY A 172 4.03 8.67 23.27
CA GLY A 172 5.20 9.45 23.66
C GLY A 172 6.51 8.64 23.58
N PHE A 173 6.80 8.00 22.44
CA PHE A 173 8.06 7.26 22.28
C PHE A 173 9.28 8.17 22.21
N SER A 174 10.42 7.72 22.75
CA SER A 174 11.70 8.44 22.69
C SER A 174 12.20 8.59 21.24
N SER A 175 11.81 7.68 20.34
CA SER A 175 12.11 7.75 18.92
C SER A 175 10.95 7.15 18.13
N ASN A 176 10.57 7.85 17.06
CA ASN A 176 9.56 7.37 16.12
C ASN A 176 10.20 6.87 14.81
N LYS A 177 11.49 6.57 14.75
CA LYS A 177 12.11 5.90 13.61
C LYS A 177 11.59 4.47 13.53
N LEU A 178 11.31 3.97 12.32
CA LEU A 178 10.78 2.62 12.11
C LEU A 178 11.62 1.56 12.87
N ILE A 179 12.94 1.58 12.69
CA ILE A 179 13.86 0.66 13.38
C ILE A 179 13.74 0.71 14.92
N ALA A 180 13.53 1.88 15.51
CA ALA A 180 13.42 2.01 16.96
C ALA A 180 12.07 1.47 17.48
N LEU A 181 11.01 1.65 16.69
CA LEU A 181 9.68 1.16 17.03
C LEU A 181 9.59 -0.36 16.83
N THR A 182 10.09 -0.89 15.72
CA THR A 182 10.04 -2.33 15.43
C THR A 182 10.86 -3.15 16.43
N ARG A 183 12.06 -2.71 16.80
CA ARG A 183 12.86 -3.33 17.87
C ARG A 183 12.16 -3.36 19.24
N LYS A 184 11.32 -2.38 19.51
CA LYS A 184 10.64 -2.27 20.80
C LYS A 184 9.33 -3.02 20.85
N LEU A 185 8.62 -3.11 19.74
CA LEU A 185 7.20 -3.51 19.69
C LEU A 185 6.96 -4.79 18.88
N CYS A 186 7.77 -5.03 17.84
CA CYS A 186 7.54 -6.09 16.87
C CYS A 186 8.37 -7.34 17.23
N LYS A 187 7.92 -8.49 16.74
CA LYS A 187 8.69 -9.75 16.79
C LYS A 187 9.71 -9.78 15.65
N THR A 188 9.33 -9.23 14.49
CA THR A 188 10.22 -9.06 13.35
C THR A 188 11.08 -7.84 13.61
N GLU A 189 12.33 -8.06 13.97
CA GLU A 189 13.28 -6.98 14.14
C GLU A 189 13.80 -6.53 12.79
N LYS A 190 13.73 -5.22 12.52
CA LYS A 190 14.51 -4.61 11.45
C LYS A 190 15.99 -4.86 11.77
N SER A 191 16.71 -5.57 10.88
CA SER A 191 18.14 -5.75 11.05
C SER A 191 18.85 -4.40 10.86
N ASP A 192 19.82 -4.08 11.72
CA ASP A 192 20.87 -3.17 11.29
C ASP A 192 21.54 -3.81 10.06
N HIS A 193 21.95 -2.96 9.11
CA HIS A 193 22.65 -3.40 7.91
C HIS A 193 23.60 -4.57 8.20
N GLY A 194 23.62 -5.57 7.33
CA GLY A 194 24.49 -6.74 7.47
C GLY A 194 25.96 -6.39 7.24
N LYS A 195 26.47 -6.65 6.05
CA LYS A 195 27.87 -6.36 5.68
C LYS A 195 28.12 -4.88 5.37
N PHE A 196 27.11 -4.18 4.83
CA PHE A 196 27.25 -2.80 4.36
C PHE A 196 26.54 -1.82 5.31
N ALA A 197 27.26 -1.25 6.26
CA ALA A 197 26.71 -0.35 7.25
C ALA A 197 26.27 1.01 6.66
N GLY A 198 25.07 1.48 7.02
CA GLY A 198 24.56 2.79 6.67
C GLY A 198 24.61 3.10 5.18
N PHE A 199 25.08 4.27 4.79
CA PHE A 199 25.12 4.73 3.40
C PHE A 199 25.92 3.81 2.44
N MET A 200 26.79 2.94 2.96
CA MET A 200 27.60 2.03 2.14
C MET A 200 26.73 1.01 1.36
N LEU A 201 25.60 0.61 1.89
CA LEU A 201 24.68 -0.30 1.20
C LEU A 201 24.22 0.31 -0.13
N TRP A 202 23.71 1.55 -0.11
CA TRP A 202 23.27 2.26 -1.32
C TRP A 202 24.41 2.47 -2.32
N LYS A 203 25.60 2.84 -1.81
CA LYS A 203 26.78 3.06 -2.65
C LYS A 203 27.24 1.78 -3.37
N GLU A 204 27.31 0.67 -2.67
CA GLU A 204 27.74 -0.61 -3.24
C GLU A 204 26.63 -1.20 -4.13
N PHE A 205 25.35 -1.01 -3.80
CA PHE A 205 24.24 -1.37 -4.68
C PHE A 205 24.36 -0.63 -6.04
N CYS A 206 24.53 0.67 -6.03
CA CYS A 206 24.68 1.49 -7.24
C CYS A 206 25.91 1.13 -8.09
N LYS A 207 26.91 0.48 -7.51
CA LYS A 207 28.08 -0.07 -8.23
C LYS A 207 27.80 -1.45 -8.84
N GLY A 208 26.61 -2.04 -8.62
CA GLY A 208 26.26 -3.37 -9.08
C GLY A 208 26.89 -4.51 -8.25
N ASN A 209 27.27 -4.25 -6.98
CA ASN A 209 27.81 -5.29 -6.11
C ASN A 209 26.72 -6.34 -5.78
N PRO A 210 26.87 -7.62 -6.18
CA PRO A 210 25.81 -8.63 -6.00
C PRO A 210 25.46 -8.92 -4.54
N GLU A 211 26.38 -8.72 -3.60
CA GLU A 211 26.10 -8.89 -2.17
C GLU A 211 25.27 -7.73 -1.65
N ALA A 212 25.57 -6.50 -2.09
CA ALA A 212 24.78 -5.32 -1.71
C ALA A 212 23.36 -5.35 -2.32
N ILE A 213 23.22 -5.88 -3.53
CA ILE A 213 21.89 -6.07 -4.16
C ILE A 213 21.05 -7.05 -3.31
N ARG A 214 21.61 -8.18 -2.89
CA ARG A 214 20.90 -9.12 -2.01
C ARG A 214 20.56 -8.51 -0.66
N GLU A 215 21.52 -7.80 -0.04
CA GLU A 215 21.30 -7.15 1.26
C GLU A 215 20.22 -6.05 1.18
N MET A 216 20.17 -5.26 0.10
CA MET A 216 19.12 -4.27 -0.14
C MET A 216 17.75 -4.92 -0.29
N ARG A 217 17.66 -6.04 -1.01
CA ARG A 217 16.43 -6.81 -1.15
C ARG A 217 15.91 -7.28 0.21
N ASP A 218 16.78 -7.94 0.98
CA ASP A 218 16.41 -8.46 2.30
C ASP A 218 16.00 -7.32 3.25
N TYR A 219 16.71 -6.21 3.20
CA TYR A 219 16.44 -5.00 3.97
C TYR A 219 15.04 -4.44 3.66
N ASN A 220 14.72 -4.18 2.40
CA ASN A 220 13.45 -3.58 1.98
C ASN A 220 12.26 -4.53 2.23
N ILE A 221 12.44 -5.86 2.05
CA ILE A 221 11.44 -6.88 2.37
C ILE A 221 11.15 -6.90 3.88
N ILE A 222 12.18 -6.90 4.72
CA ILE A 222 12.02 -6.89 6.18
C ILE A 222 11.33 -5.61 6.64
N ASP A 223 11.61 -4.47 6.00
CA ASP A 223 10.94 -3.21 6.33
C ASP A 223 9.43 -3.31 6.10
N VAL A 224 8.98 -3.87 4.99
CA VAL A 224 7.55 -4.05 4.70
C VAL A 224 6.89 -5.02 5.70
N VAL A 225 7.54 -6.13 6.02
CA VAL A 225 6.99 -7.12 6.98
C VAL A 225 6.88 -6.51 8.38
N SER A 226 7.94 -5.86 8.86
CA SER A 226 7.96 -5.22 10.18
C SER A 226 7.01 -4.00 10.26
N LEU A 227 6.82 -3.29 9.14
CA LEU A 227 5.88 -2.19 9.03
C LEU A 227 4.42 -2.67 9.15
N GLN A 228 4.06 -3.80 8.54
CA GLN A 228 2.74 -4.40 8.72
C GLN A 228 2.51 -4.75 10.19
N GLU A 229 3.46 -5.45 10.83
CA GLU A 229 3.35 -5.82 12.24
C GLU A 229 3.20 -4.58 13.14
N LEU A 230 4.00 -3.55 12.90
CA LEU A 230 3.86 -2.27 13.61
C LEU A 230 2.48 -1.65 13.41
N TYR A 231 1.97 -1.62 12.18
CA TYR A 231 0.64 -1.07 11.89
C TYR A 231 -0.44 -1.83 12.66
N GLU A 232 -0.43 -3.15 12.66
CA GLU A 232 -1.40 -3.99 13.39
C GLU A 232 -1.41 -3.71 14.90
N LEU A 233 -0.25 -3.40 15.47
CA LEU A 233 -0.11 -3.06 16.88
C LEU A 233 -0.62 -1.65 17.24
N VAL A 234 -0.37 -0.65 16.37
CA VAL A 234 -0.69 0.75 16.67
C VAL A 234 -2.06 1.20 16.14
N ALA A 235 -2.59 0.55 15.10
CA ALA A 235 -3.86 0.90 14.50
C ALA A 235 -5.05 0.90 15.47
N PRO A 236 -5.18 -0.05 16.42
CA PRO A 236 -6.29 -0.06 17.39
C PRO A 236 -6.33 1.18 18.30
N TRP A 237 -5.23 1.88 18.45
CA TRP A 237 -5.13 3.11 19.27
C TRP A 237 -5.55 4.36 18.52
N SER A 238 -5.57 4.31 17.19
CA SER A 238 -5.86 5.47 16.36
C SER A 238 -7.36 5.74 16.28
N THR A 239 -7.73 7.01 16.47
CA THR A 239 -9.11 7.51 16.34
C THR A 239 -9.43 8.05 14.95
N THR A 240 -8.44 8.10 14.06
CA THR A 240 -8.57 8.76 12.74
C THR A 240 -8.49 7.81 11.55
N LEU A 241 -8.24 6.52 11.80
CA LEU A 241 -8.25 5.51 10.76
C LEU A 241 -9.67 5.29 10.22
N PRO A 242 -9.79 4.95 8.93
CA PRO A 242 -11.06 4.58 8.33
C PRO A 242 -11.60 3.29 8.95
N VAL A 243 -12.91 3.13 8.86
CA VAL A 243 -13.60 1.89 9.17
C VAL A 243 -13.65 1.10 7.86
N PHE A 244 -12.94 -0.02 7.78
CA PHE A 244 -12.80 -0.79 6.54
C PHE A 244 -14.09 -1.46 6.11
N GLU A 245 -14.93 -1.84 7.06
CA GLU A 245 -16.25 -2.45 6.85
C GLU A 245 -17.20 -1.56 5.99
N VAL A 246 -16.88 -0.27 5.78
CA VAL A 246 -17.62 0.62 4.86
C VAL A 246 -17.45 0.21 3.39
N TYR A 247 -16.39 -0.54 3.07
CA TYR A 247 -16.10 -1.03 1.72
C TYR A 247 -16.77 -2.39 1.42
N GLU A 248 -17.48 -2.95 2.39
CA GLU A 248 -18.22 -4.21 2.27
C GLU A 248 -19.71 -3.90 2.15
N ASP A 249 -20.42 -4.59 1.26
CA ASP A 249 -21.87 -4.44 1.09
C ASP A 249 -22.66 -5.22 2.16
N GLU A 250 -21.98 -6.13 2.86
CA GLU A 250 -22.60 -6.98 3.88
C GLU A 250 -22.70 -6.25 5.24
N VAL A 251 -23.60 -6.75 6.08
CA VAL A 251 -23.73 -6.26 7.45
C VAL A 251 -22.47 -6.62 8.25
N SER A 252 -21.85 -5.63 8.87
CA SER A 252 -20.61 -5.83 9.65
C SER A 252 -20.78 -6.91 10.73
N ASP A 253 -19.81 -7.82 10.83
CA ASP A 253 -19.76 -8.82 11.89
C ASP A 253 -19.44 -8.17 13.24
N MET A 254 -20.36 -8.26 14.17
CA MET A 254 -20.22 -7.73 15.54
C MET A 254 -19.77 -8.77 16.55
N SER A 255 -19.46 -10.01 16.16
CA SER A 255 -19.15 -11.13 17.07
C SER A 255 -17.96 -10.86 18.00
N GLY A 256 -16.98 -10.09 17.53
CA GLY A 256 -15.81 -9.67 18.33
C GLY A 256 -16.01 -8.41 19.18
N TRP A 257 -17.21 -7.80 19.15
CA TRP A 257 -17.48 -6.53 19.81
C TRP A 257 -18.49 -6.69 20.94
N VAL A 258 -18.16 -6.16 22.13
CA VAL A 258 -19.04 -6.13 23.28
C VAL A 258 -19.46 -4.69 23.57
N LYS A 259 -20.76 -4.50 23.79
CA LYS A 259 -21.28 -3.19 24.23
C LYS A 259 -20.83 -2.94 25.67
N GLU A 260 -20.12 -1.84 25.89
CA GLU A 260 -19.52 -1.48 27.18
C GLU A 260 -19.84 -0.01 27.53
N GLY A 261 -21.09 0.24 27.87
CA GLY A 261 -21.54 1.57 28.29
C GLY A 261 -21.85 2.53 27.15
N PHE A 262 -21.51 3.80 27.35
CA PHE A 262 -21.84 4.90 26.46
C PHE A 262 -20.65 5.83 26.28
N VAL A 263 -20.55 6.41 25.10
CA VAL A 263 -19.62 7.49 24.78
C VAL A 263 -20.40 8.76 24.44
N TYR A 264 -19.88 9.90 24.85
CA TYR A 264 -20.49 11.21 24.66
C TYR A 264 -19.64 12.05 23.69
N SER A 265 -20.31 12.80 22.85
CA SER A 265 -19.74 13.91 22.09
C SER A 265 -20.37 15.23 22.56
N ASN A 266 -19.92 16.37 22.00
CA ASN A 266 -20.44 17.67 22.42
C ASN A 266 -21.98 17.76 22.40
N LEU A 267 -22.64 17.08 21.47
CA LEU A 267 -24.10 17.10 21.29
C LEU A 267 -24.69 15.71 21.05
N GLY A 268 -24.06 14.65 21.56
CA GLY A 268 -24.55 13.31 21.32
C GLY A 268 -24.18 12.29 22.38
N LYS A 269 -25.03 11.27 22.51
CA LYS A 269 -24.83 10.07 23.30
C LYS A 269 -24.93 8.86 22.38
N TYR A 270 -23.99 7.96 22.47
CA TYR A 270 -23.88 6.78 21.59
C TYR A 270 -23.56 5.56 22.40
N ASP A 271 -23.94 4.37 21.91
CA ASP A 271 -23.44 3.11 22.44
C ASP A 271 -21.92 3.03 22.24
N GLN A 272 -21.19 2.55 23.24
CA GLN A 272 -19.76 2.27 23.17
C GLN A 272 -19.54 0.76 23.06
N TYR A 273 -18.66 0.37 22.18
CA TYR A 273 -18.28 -1.01 21.94
C TYR A 273 -16.78 -1.19 22.11
N ARG A 274 -16.38 -2.32 22.68
CA ARG A 274 -15.00 -2.74 22.80
C ARG A 274 -14.75 -4.01 22.01
N ASN A 275 -13.69 -4.03 21.23
CA ASN A 275 -13.23 -5.24 20.56
C ASN A 275 -12.47 -6.12 21.55
N LEU A 276 -12.88 -7.37 21.70
CA LEU A 276 -12.29 -8.29 22.69
C LEU A 276 -10.87 -8.74 22.33
N LYS A 277 -10.53 -8.77 21.03
CA LYS A 277 -9.22 -9.20 20.53
C LYS A 277 -8.18 -8.07 20.60
N THR A 278 -8.55 -6.89 20.15
CA THR A 278 -7.61 -5.77 20.01
C THR A 278 -7.67 -4.77 21.15
N GLY A 279 -8.75 -4.80 21.96
CA GLY A 279 -9.02 -3.80 22.99
C GLY A 279 -9.51 -2.46 22.46
N GLN A 280 -9.66 -2.30 21.14
CA GLN A 280 -10.09 -1.07 20.50
C GLN A 280 -11.51 -0.67 20.93
N TYR A 281 -11.73 0.64 21.14
CA TYR A 281 -13.05 1.18 21.39
C TYR A 281 -13.63 1.84 20.13
N ARG A 282 -14.91 1.57 19.86
CA ARG A 282 -15.68 2.23 18.79
C ARG A 282 -17.04 2.67 19.35
N ARG A 283 -17.63 3.69 18.72
CA ARG A 283 -18.99 4.10 19.03
C ARG A 283 -19.96 3.62 17.96
N GLY A 284 -21.20 3.35 18.35
CA GLY A 284 -22.30 3.18 17.43
C GLY A 284 -22.61 4.49 16.68
N HIS A 285 -23.21 4.38 15.51
CA HIS A 285 -23.52 5.56 14.71
C HIS A 285 -24.84 6.25 15.14
N LYS A 286 -25.76 5.53 15.80
CA LYS A 286 -27.06 6.04 16.24
C LYS A 286 -26.93 6.93 17.47
N ASN A 287 -27.34 8.21 17.34
CA ASN A 287 -27.44 9.10 18.49
C ASN A 287 -28.65 8.71 19.34
N LEU A 288 -28.42 8.41 20.61
CA LEU A 288 -29.42 7.92 21.57
C LEU A 288 -30.24 9.02 22.26
N LEU A 289 -29.91 10.30 22.01
CA LEU A 289 -30.69 11.41 22.57
C LEU A 289 -32.05 11.52 21.86
N SER A 290 -33.13 11.73 22.62
CA SER A 290 -34.43 12.03 22.04
C SER A 290 -34.43 13.35 21.29
N LYS A 291 -35.46 13.58 20.46
CA LYS A 291 -35.62 14.83 19.70
C LYS A 291 -35.74 16.03 20.64
N GLU A 292 -36.57 15.91 21.66
CA GLU A 292 -36.80 16.94 22.68
C GLU A 292 -35.51 17.29 23.43
N LYS A 293 -34.70 16.25 23.78
CA LYS A 293 -33.41 16.48 24.44
C LYS A 293 -32.44 17.23 23.53
N LYS A 294 -32.35 16.86 22.25
CA LYS A 294 -31.49 17.56 21.29
C LYS A 294 -31.87 19.03 21.09
N GLU A 295 -33.18 19.32 21.01
CA GLU A 295 -33.69 20.68 20.86
C GLU A 295 -33.43 21.54 22.10
N SER A 296 -33.33 20.92 23.30
CA SER A 296 -33.04 21.63 24.55
C SER A 296 -31.55 21.92 24.79
N LEU A 297 -30.65 21.37 23.97
CA LEU A 297 -29.23 21.55 24.16
C LEU A 297 -28.73 22.84 23.51
N LEU A 298 -28.02 23.63 24.29
CA LEU A 298 -27.34 24.84 23.80
C LEU A 298 -25.86 24.52 23.51
N ARG A 299 -25.34 25.15 22.46
CA ARG A 299 -23.95 25.06 22.06
C ARG A 299 -23.23 26.35 22.38
N ASN A 300 -22.04 26.24 22.95
CA ASN A 300 -21.21 27.42 23.14
C ASN A 300 -20.87 28.06 21.78
N ILE A 301 -20.96 29.37 21.73
CA ILE A 301 -20.51 30.20 20.61
C ILE A 301 -19.14 30.73 21.03
N VAL A 302 -18.14 30.51 20.17
CA VAL A 302 -16.77 31.03 20.36
C VAL A 302 -16.68 32.34 19.62
#